data_f17931b00b90905ea7ce0c53ce9968b9
#
_entry.id   f17931b00b90905ea7ce0c53ce9968b9
#
_cell.length_a   1.000
_cell.length_b   1.000
_cell.length_c   1.000
_cell.angle_alpha   90.00
_cell.angle_beta   90.00
_cell.angle_gamma   90.00
#
_symmetry.space_group_name_H-M   'P 1'
#
loop_
_entity.id
_entity.type
_entity.pdbx_description
1 polymer ?
#
loop_
_entity_poly.entity_id
_entity_poly.type
_entity_poly.pdbx_seq_one_letter_code
_entity_poly.pdbx_strand_id
1 'polypeptide(L)'
;MALSTVAVALAAGAVFSVAPANAAPAQHGSVSASASACQNLTPSQTLASTPWKTTGAVDQDGRRVSLDTPAVSNFVGWAYFKADGTYTMYNLDDSPKLMGDWTVNAEGTERWINAKNDSGDVLFQRVVPIIELNKNVFTYRVFPDAADSSIYYDIIHTKTNHVEPGTNAQGPGAHGQANQGKGGYHFNNGNQH
;
A
#
# COMPACT_ATOMS: atom_id res chain seq x y z
N MET A 1 25.23 -16.02 50.34
CA MET A 1 26.20 -17.11 50.59
C MET A 1 25.81 -18.27 49.70
N ALA A 2 26.54 -18.60 48.72
CA ALA A 2 27.18 -19.83 48.28
C ALA A 2 27.65 -19.65 46.84
N LEU A 3 28.97 -19.54 46.73
CA LEU A 3 29.72 -19.75 45.46
C LEU A 3 29.75 -21.25 45.18
N SER A 4 29.73 -21.61 43.89
CA SER A 4 30.31 -22.86 43.43
C SER A 4 30.94 -22.66 42.07
N THR A 5 32.26 -22.67 42.16
CA THR A 5 33.26 -22.86 41.08
C THR A 5 33.39 -24.34 40.76
N VAL A 6 33.93 -24.69 39.59
CA VAL A 6 34.69 -25.87 39.14
C VAL A 6 34.28 -26.25 37.71
N ALA A 7 35.10 -26.62 36.75
CA ALA A 7 36.52 -26.75 36.54
C ALA A 7 36.79 -26.87 35.02
N VAL A 8 38.01 -26.49 34.66
CA VAL A 8 38.63 -26.64 33.33
C VAL A 8 39.04 -28.10 33.11
N ALA A 9 38.85 -28.60 31.89
CA ALA A 9 39.56 -29.77 31.40
C ALA A 9 40.11 -29.48 29.97
N LEU A 10 41.43 -29.34 29.93
CA LEU A 10 42.25 -29.44 28.72
C LEU A 10 42.43 -30.94 28.36
N ALA A 11 42.30 -31.26 27.09
CA ALA A 11 42.92 -32.44 26.51
C ALA A 11 43.53 -32.10 25.15
N ALA A 12 44.84 -32.30 25.10
CA ALA A 12 45.68 -32.13 23.93
C ALA A 12 45.82 -33.43 23.14
N GLY A 13 46.07 -33.30 21.82
CA GLY A 13 46.87 -34.29 21.08
C GLY A 13 46.18 -34.95 19.91
N ALA A 14 46.57 -34.65 18.68
CA ALA A 14 47.34 -35.47 17.78
C ALA A 14 47.34 -34.89 16.35
N VAL A 15 48.50 -34.52 15.95
CA VAL A 15 48.85 -34.16 14.55
C VAL A 15 48.96 -35.43 13.69
N PHE A 16 48.24 -35.50 12.59
CA PHE A 16 48.54 -36.37 11.45
C PHE A 16 48.72 -35.56 10.20
N SER A 17 49.95 -35.46 9.76
CA SER A 17 50.29 -34.94 8.44
C SER A 17 50.13 -36.07 7.41
N VAL A 18 49.40 -35.87 6.35
CA VAL A 18 49.47 -36.64 5.11
C VAL A 18 49.45 -35.68 3.94
N ALA A 19 50.47 -35.81 3.10
CA ALA A 19 50.78 -35.01 1.93
C ALA A 19 49.96 -35.42 0.69
N PRO A 20 50.13 -34.74 -0.47
CA PRO A 20 49.02 -34.31 -1.34
C PRO A 20 48.74 -35.27 -2.48
N ALA A 21 47.49 -35.40 -2.83
CA ALA A 21 47.08 -35.93 -4.13
C ALA A 21 46.55 -34.79 -4.99
N ASN A 22 47.26 -34.48 -6.06
CA ASN A 22 46.80 -33.63 -7.15
C ASN A 22 45.58 -34.29 -7.81
N ALA A 23 44.42 -33.66 -7.67
CA ALA A 23 43.27 -33.93 -8.49
C ALA A 23 42.86 -32.62 -9.20
N ALA A 24 42.72 -32.70 -10.50
CA ALA A 24 42.38 -31.63 -11.41
C ALA A 24 41.04 -30.95 -11.03
N PRO A 25 40.86 -29.66 -11.32
CA PRO A 25 39.61 -28.98 -11.02
C PRO A 25 38.50 -29.44 -11.96
N ALA A 26 37.53 -30.19 -11.42
CA ALA A 26 36.24 -30.34 -12.06
C ALA A 26 35.53 -28.99 -11.98
N GLN A 27 35.35 -28.35 -13.13
CA GLN A 27 34.50 -27.17 -13.25
C GLN A 27 33.07 -27.60 -12.97
N HIS A 28 32.65 -27.46 -11.74
CA HIS A 28 31.23 -27.49 -11.38
C HIS A 28 30.70 -26.13 -11.79
N GLY A 29 29.99 -26.11 -12.91
CA GLY A 29 29.15 -24.99 -13.28
C GLY A 29 28.22 -24.69 -12.12
N SER A 30 28.46 -23.57 -11.43
CA SER A 30 27.53 -23.01 -10.48
C SER A 30 26.28 -22.60 -11.25
N VAL A 31 25.31 -23.48 -11.35
CA VAL A 31 23.92 -23.10 -11.63
C VAL A 31 23.45 -22.30 -10.42
N SER A 32 23.63 -21.00 -10.50
CA SER A 32 22.88 -20.07 -9.63
C SER A 32 21.41 -20.28 -9.93
N ALA A 33 20.80 -21.22 -9.25
CA ALA A 33 19.36 -21.25 -9.12
C ALA A 33 18.98 -19.96 -8.42
N SER A 34 18.60 -18.96 -9.20
CA SER A 34 17.86 -17.83 -8.69
C SER A 34 16.56 -18.39 -8.13
N ALA A 35 16.58 -18.74 -6.86
CA ALA A 35 15.37 -18.93 -6.09
C ALA A 35 14.67 -17.57 -6.13
N SER A 36 13.71 -17.43 -7.05
CA SER A 36 12.69 -16.39 -6.98
C SER A 36 11.94 -16.66 -5.68
N ALA A 37 12.49 -16.17 -4.56
CA ALA A 37 11.74 -16.06 -3.33
C ALA A 37 10.48 -15.32 -3.71
N CYS A 38 9.31 -15.91 -3.50
CA CYS A 38 8.04 -15.23 -3.51
C CYS A 38 8.14 -14.18 -2.40
N GLN A 39 8.70 -13.01 -2.72
CA GLN A 39 8.81 -11.93 -1.76
C GLN A 39 7.39 -11.49 -1.46
N ASN A 40 6.96 -11.68 -0.23
CA ASN A 40 5.73 -11.08 0.24
C ASN A 40 5.92 -9.57 0.15
N LEU A 41 5.04 -8.91 -0.61
CA LEU A 41 5.05 -7.46 -0.72
C LEU A 41 4.88 -6.83 0.66
N THR A 42 5.59 -5.74 0.92
CA THR A 42 5.32 -4.91 2.10
C THR A 42 3.91 -4.30 1.99
N PRO A 43 3.33 -3.81 3.10
CA PRO A 43 2.03 -3.14 3.04
C PRO A 43 1.98 -1.98 2.02
N SER A 44 3.02 -1.15 1.97
CA SER A 44 3.12 -0.07 0.98
C SER A 44 3.20 -0.60 -0.45
N GLN A 45 4.01 -1.64 -0.70
CA GLN A 45 4.09 -2.27 -2.01
C GLN A 45 2.77 -2.93 -2.40
N THR A 46 2.05 -3.53 -1.44
CA THR A 46 0.74 -4.14 -1.68
C THR A 46 -0.27 -3.08 -2.11
N LEU A 47 -0.34 -1.95 -1.38
CA LEU A 47 -1.27 -0.87 -1.70
C LEU A 47 -0.95 -0.21 -3.05
N ALA A 48 0.33 -0.06 -3.39
CA ALA A 48 0.79 0.52 -4.65
C ALA A 48 0.79 -0.47 -5.84
N SER A 49 0.48 -1.75 -5.61
CA SER A 49 0.62 -2.79 -6.65
C SER A 49 -0.47 -2.78 -7.73
N THR A 50 -1.59 -2.12 -7.47
CA THR A 50 -2.77 -2.13 -8.34
C THR A 50 -3.66 -0.91 -8.07
N PRO A 51 -4.46 -0.47 -9.05
CA PRO A 51 -5.58 0.43 -8.80
C PRO A 51 -6.67 -0.26 -7.98
N TRP A 52 -7.41 0.55 -7.22
CA TRP A 52 -8.45 0.09 -6.32
C TRP A 52 -9.79 0.72 -6.67
N LYS A 53 -10.86 -0.08 -6.62
CA LYS A 53 -12.24 0.38 -6.80
C LYS A 53 -13.01 0.19 -5.51
N THR A 54 -13.74 1.19 -5.05
CA THR A 54 -14.73 0.99 -3.97
C THR A 54 -15.85 0.08 -4.46
N THR A 55 -16.06 -1.05 -3.80
CA THR A 55 -17.04 -2.08 -4.20
C THR A 55 -18.06 -2.40 -3.14
N GLY A 56 -17.89 -1.88 -1.93
CA GLY A 56 -18.84 -2.09 -0.85
C GLY A 56 -18.51 -1.25 0.39
N ALA A 57 -19.47 -1.23 1.30
CA ALA A 57 -19.30 -0.73 2.66
C ALA A 57 -20.13 -1.59 3.61
N VAL A 58 -19.65 -1.72 4.84
CA VAL A 58 -20.41 -2.34 5.94
C VAL A 58 -20.38 -1.43 7.17
N ASP A 59 -21.48 -1.45 7.93
CA ASP A 59 -21.57 -0.71 9.19
C ASP A 59 -20.93 -1.50 10.36
N GLN A 60 -21.00 -0.93 11.55
CA GLN A 60 -20.50 -1.51 12.79
C GLN A 60 -21.16 -2.85 13.18
N ASP A 61 -22.34 -3.15 12.63
CA ASP A 61 -23.04 -4.42 12.82
C ASP A 61 -22.72 -5.46 11.74
N GLY A 62 -21.81 -5.10 10.80
CA GLY A 62 -21.44 -5.95 9.66
C GLY A 62 -22.49 -6.00 8.55
N ARG A 63 -23.51 -5.11 8.58
CA ARG A 63 -24.52 -5.04 7.55
C ARG A 63 -24.02 -4.24 6.35
N ARG A 64 -24.37 -4.69 5.15
CA ARG A 64 -24.06 -3.94 3.92
C ARG A 64 -24.79 -2.60 3.90
N VAL A 65 -24.05 -1.55 3.53
CA VAL A 65 -24.55 -0.18 3.40
C VAL A 65 -24.49 0.22 1.94
N SER A 66 -25.51 0.95 1.47
CA SER A 66 -25.49 1.51 0.12
C SER A 66 -24.32 2.49 -0.04
N LEU A 67 -23.63 2.41 -1.17
CA LEU A 67 -22.55 3.34 -1.50
C LEU A 67 -23.02 4.79 -1.69
N ASP A 68 -24.33 5.01 -1.86
CA ASP A 68 -24.94 6.33 -1.96
C ASP A 68 -25.29 6.94 -0.58
N THR A 69 -25.11 6.17 0.49
CA THR A 69 -25.33 6.67 1.85
C THR A 69 -24.42 7.88 2.11
N PRO A 70 -24.93 9.02 2.63
CA PRO A 70 -24.13 10.24 2.83
C PRO A 70 -22.83 10.03 3.61
N ALA A 71 -22.85 9.15 4.63
CA ALA A 71 -21.67 8.83 5.43
C ALA A 71 -20.60 8.00 4.66
N VAL A 72 -20.96 7.40 3.51
CA VAL A 72 -20.11 6.50 2.72
C VAL A 72 -19.74 7.09 1.37
N SER A 73 -20.64 7.84 0.72
CA SER A 73 -20.51 8.31 -0.66
C SER A 73 -19.23 9.09 -0.94
N ASN A 74 -18.70 9.82 0.05
CA ASN A 74 -17.44 10.55 -0.06
C ASN A 74 -16.21 9.62 -0.20
N PHE A 75 -16.34 8.33 0.06
CA PHE A 75 -15.26 7.34 -0.04
C PHE A 75 -15.38 6.45 -1.27
N VAL A 76 -16.41 6.68 -2.09
CA VAL A 76 -16.67 5.88 -3.31
C VAL A 76 -15.88 6.42 -4.48
N GLY A 77 -15.19 5.55 -5.23
CA GLY A 77 -14.42 5.94 -6.41
C GLY A 77 -13.31 4.98 -6.75
N TRP A 78 -12.39 5.48 -7.56
CA TRP A 78 -11.12 4.85 -7.91
C TRP A 78 -9.99 5.45 -7.09
N ALA A 79 -9.02 4.64 -6.68
CA ALA A 79 -7.83 5.10 -5.98
C ALA A 79 -6.56 4.49 -6.58
N TYR A 80 -5.56 5.32 -6.81
CA TYR A 80 -4.26 4.99 -7.37
C TYR A 80 -3.19 5.43 -6.39
N PHE A 81 -2.56 4.48 -5.70
CA PHE A 81 -1.46 4.73 -4.80
C PHE A 81 -0.16 4.43 -5.54
N LYS A 82 0.74 5.40 -5.65
CA LYS A 82 1.98 5.27 -6.42
C LYS A 82 3.16 4.97 -5.51
N ALA A 83 4.14 4.24 -6.04
CA ALA A 83 5.33 3.85 -5.28
C ALA A 83 6.20 5.03 -4.84
N ASP A 84 6.03 6.20 -5.48
CA ASP A 84 6.70 7.46 -5.12
C ASP A 84 6.07 8.15 -3.90
N GLY A 85 5.03 7.58 -3.30
CA GLY A 85 4.32 8.14 -2.15
C GLY A 85 3.21 9.12 -2.52
N THR A 86 2.90 9.30 -3.81
CA THR A 86 1.77 10.13 -4.25
C THR A 86 0.52 9.29 -4.49
N TYR A 87 -0.65 9.90 -4.41
CA TYR A 87 -1.91 9.26 -4.78
C TYR A 87 -2.82 10.19 -5.55
N THR A 88 -3.69 9.58 -6.34
CA THR A 88 -4.81 10.23 -7.01
C THR A 88 -6.08 9.42 -6.79
N MET A 89 -7.19 10.10 -6.66
CA MET A 89 -8.52 9.50 -6.56
C MET A 89 -9.46 10.15 -7.56
N TYR A 90 -10.39 9.36 -8.08
CA TYR A 90 -11.40 9.80 -9.02
C TYR A 90 -12.77 9.29 -8.58
N ASN A 91 -13.82 9.99 -8.96
CA ASN A 91 -15.18 9.47 -8.88
C ASN A 91 -15.35 8.32 -9.88
N LEU A 92 -16.44 7.56 -9.76
CA LEU A 92 -16.68 6.42 -10.68
C LEU A 92 -16.96 6.85 -12.14
N ASP A 93 -17.22 8.13 -12.38
CA ASP A 93 -17.36 8.75 -13.71
C ASP A 93 -16.04 9.33 -14.24
N ASP A 94 -14.92 8.99 -13.61
CA ASP A 94 -13.56 9.47 -13.93
C ASP A 94 -13.31 10.96 -13.70
N SER A 95 -14.24 11.68 -13.10
CA SER A 95 -13.99 13.06 -12.68
C SER A 95 -13.00 13.09 -11.51
N PRO A 96 -12.05 14.06 -11.50
CA PRO A 96 -11.07 14.20 -10.43
C PRO A 96 -11.72 14.37 -9.06
N LYS A 97 -11.15 13.77 -8.02
CA LYS A 97 -11.71 13.81 -6.68
C LYS A 97 -10.71 14.30 -5.63
N LEU A 98 -9.53 13.71 -5.57
CA LEU A 98 -8.54 13.99 -4.54
C LEU A 98 -7.16 13.57 -5.00
N MET A 99 -6.13 14.30 -4.54
CA MET A 99 -4.72 13.97 -4.80
C MET A 99 -3.87 14.36 -3.61
N GLY A 100 -2.63 13.88 -3.56
CA GLY A 100 -1.67 14.25 -2.54
C GLY A 100 -0.66 13.17 -2.24
N ASP A 101 -0.21 13.09 -0.98
CA ASP A 101 0.76 12.09 -0.52
C ASP A 101 0.09 11.05 0.39
N TRP A 102 0.69 9.86 0.43
CA TRP A 102 0.24 8.76 1.27
C TRP A 102 1.39 7.97 1.87
N THR A 103 1.12 7.36 3.03
CA THR A 103 1.98 6.36 3.65
C THR A 103 1.14 5.28 4.33
N VAL A 104 1.76 4.13 4.57
CA VAL A 104 1.23 3.03 5.38
C VAL A 104 2.30 2.63 6.37
N ASN A 105 1.92 2.37 7.63
CA ASN A 105 2.85 1.88 8.64
C ASN A 105 3.40 0.49 8.28
N ALA A 106 4.49 0.07 8.92
CA ALA A 106 5.18 -1.18 8.62
C ALA A 106 4.29 -2.42 8.85
N GLU A 107 3.38 -2.34 9.81
CA GLU A 107 2.43 -3.39 10.18
C GLU A 107 1.25 -3.48 9.20
N GLY A 108 1.03 -2.46 8.35
CA GLY A 108 -0.09 -2.42 7.41
C GLY A 108 -1.44 -2.16 8.09
N THR A 109 -1.45 -1.58 9.28
CA THR A 109 -2.66 -1.35 10.09
C THR A 109 -3.20 0.07 10.02
N GLU A 110 -2.40 1.01 9.49
CA GLU A 110 -2.81 2.42 9.36
C GLU A 110 -2.34 3.01 8.04
N ARG A 111 -3.22 3.75 7.39
CA ARG A 111 -2.91 4.57 6.22
C ARG A 111 -3.07 6.04 6.54
N TRP A 112 -2.07 6.83 6.15
CA TRP A 112 -2.04 8.29 6.27
C TRP A 112 -2.15 8.90 4.88
N ILE A 113 -2.92 9.97 4.74
CA ILE A 113 -2.98 10.80 3.54
C ILE A 113 -2.85 12.28 3.90
N ASN A 114 -2.14 13.01 3.04
CA ASN A 114 -2.14 14.47 2.98
C ASN A 114 -2.82 14.86 1.68
N ALA A 115 -4.07 15.30 1.76
CA ALA A 115 -4.78 15.80 0.59
C ALA A 115 -4.23 17.18 0.21
N LYS A 116 -3.96 17.38 -1.08
CA LYS A 116 -3.36 18.60 -1.62
C LYS A 116 -4.24 19.20 -2.73
N ASN A 117 -4.13 20.52 -2.89
CA ASN A 117 -4.62 21.23 -4.07
C ASN A 117 -3.60 21.18 -5.23
N ASP A 118 -3.96 21.75 -6.37
CA ASP A 118 -3.09 21.80 -7.56
C ASP A 118 -1.81 22.61 -7.33
N SER A 119 -1.77 23.52 -6.35
CA SER A 119 -0.59 24.28 -5.95
C SER A 119 0.33 23.52 -5.00
N GLY A 120 -0.09 22.34 -4.54
CA GLY A 120 0.65 21.51 -3.60
C GLY A 120 0.38 21.83 -2.12
N ASP A 121 -0.51 22.78 -1.82
CA ASP A 121 -0.87 23.10 -0.44
C ASP A 121 -1.70 21.98 0.18
N VAL A 122 -1.42 21.66 1.44
CA VAL A 122 -2.18 20.64 2.17
C VAL A 122 -3.56 21.19 2.56
N LEU A 123 -4.60 20.53 2.09
CA LEU A 123 -5.99 20.85 2.40
C LEU A 123 -6.44 20.22 3.73
N PHE A 124 -6.10 18.96 3.91
CA PHE A 124 -6.34 18.24 5.15
C PHE A 124 -5.45 16.99 5.25
N GLN A 125 -5.36 16.46 6.45
CA GLN A 125 -4.71 15.18 6.75
C GLN A 125 -5.75 14.19 7.28
N ARG A 126 -5.59 12.92 6.93
CA ARG A 126 -6.44 11.85 7.44
C ARG A 126 -5.63 10.60 7.73
N VAL A 127 -5.89 10.02 8.90
CA VAL A 127 -5.41 8.68 9.28
C VAL A 127 -6.62 7.77 9.37
N VAL A 128 -6.51 6.59 8.78
CA VAL A 128 -7.56 5.58 8.85
C VAL A 128 -6.97 4.22 9.23
N PRO A 129 -7.63 3.48 10.13
CA PRO A 129 -7.28 2.09 10.38
C PRO A 129 -7.50 1.23 9.13
N ILE A 130 -6.53 0.38 8.81
CA ILE A 130 -6.66 -0.65 7.78
C ILE A 130 -7.20 -1.91 8.45
N ILE A 131 -8.31 -2.41 7.95
CA ILE A 131 -8.97 -3.63 8.45
C ILE A 131 -8.50 -4.84 7.69
N GLU A 132 -8.27 -4.68 6.38
CA GLU A 132 -7.75 -5.74 5.52
C GLU A 132 -6.88 -5.12 4.43
N LEU A 133 -5.71 -5.71 4.17
CA LEU A 133 -4.84 -5.36 3.06
C LEU A 133 -4.18 -6.62 2.50
N ASN A 134 -4.57 -6.99 1.29
CA ASN A 134 -3.97 -8.07 0.53
C ASN A 134 -3.94 -7.73 -0.97
N LYS A 135 -3.50 -8.64 -1.82
CA LYS A 135 -3.38 -8.42 -3.27
C LYS A 135 -4.70 -8.15 -4.00
N ASN A 136 -5.85 -8.44 -3.36
CA ASN A 136 -7.16 -8.37 -4.00
C ASN A 136 -8.12 -7.41 -3.31
N VAL A 137 -7.92 -7.18 -2.00
CA VAL A 137 -8.82 -6.41 -1.14
C VAL A 137 -8.02 -5.44 -0.30
N PHE A 138 -8.55 -4.24 -0.19
CA PHE A 138 -8.12 -3.19 0.71
C PHE A 138 -9.34 -2.60 1.41
N THR A 139 -9.46 -2.82 2.71
CA THR A 139 -10.56 -2.31 3.53
C THR A 139 -10.01 -1.39 4.61
N TYR A 140 -10.60 -0.22 4.76
CA TYR A 140 -10.26 0.70 5.82
C TYR A 140 -11.52 1.23 6.52
N ARG A 141 -11.37 1.62 7.79
CA ARG A 141 -12.45 2.11 8.63
C ARG A 141 -12.52 3.62 8.63
N VAL A 142 -13.74 4.15 8.57
CA VAL A 142 -14.03 5.58 8.71
C VAL A 142 -15.03 5.79 9.82
N PHE A 143 -14.87 6.90 10.53
CA PHE A 143 -15.76 7.33 11.60
C PHE A 143 -16.44 8.62 11.12
N PRO A 144 -17.79 8.63 10.95
CA PRO A 144 -18.53 9.84 10.55
C PRO A 144 -18.40 10.95 11.58
N ASP A 145 -18.40 10.57 12.85
CA ASP A 145 -18.12 11.45 13.98
C ASP A 145 -16.86 10.99 14.71
N ALA A 146 -15.85 11.84 14.72
CA ALA A 146 -14.60 11.55 15.43
C ALA A 146 -14.78 11.44 16.95
N ALA A 147 -15.86 12.02 17.52
CA ALA A 147 -16.17 11.95 18.94
C ALA A 147 -16.91 10.65 19.33
N ASP A 148 -17.52 9.96 18.37
CA ASP A 148 -18.22 8.69 18.58
C ASP A 148 -17.65 7.56 17.74
N SER A 149 -16.71 6.84 18.31
CA SER A 149 -16.09 5.68 17.67
C SER A 149 -16.97 4.42 17.64
N SER A 150 -18.16 4.44 18.25
CA SER A 150 -19.09 3.31 18.20
C SER A 150 -19.79 3.20 16.83
N ILE A 151 -19.86 4.30 16.08
CA ILE A 151 -20.44 4.35 14.74
C ILE A 151 -19.31 4.44 13.71
N TYR A 152 -19.17 3.43 12.88
CA TYR A 152 -18.16 3.39 11.83
C TYR A 152 -18.65 2.67 10.58
N TYR A 153 -17.91 2.86 9.50
CA TYR A 153 -18.10 2.14 8.25
C TYR A 153 -16.75 1.57 7.78
N ASP A 154 -16.73 0.30 7.43
CA ASP A 154 -15.60 -0.33 6.75
C ASP A 154 -15.81 -0.22 5.24
N ILE A 155 -14.95 0.55 4.59
CA ILE A 155 -15.02 0.85 3.16
C ILE A 155 -14.17 -0.19 2.43
N ILE A 156 -14.81 -0.98 1.58
CA ILE A 156 -14.22 -2.12 0.91
C ILE A 156 -13.82 -1.72 -0.51
N HIS A 157 -12.54 -1.89 -0.81
CA HIS A 157 -11.99 -1.72 -2.15
C HIS A 157 -11.52 -3.07 -2.68
N THR A 158 -11.77 -3.34 -3.95
CA THR A 158 -11.19 -4.48 -4.66
C THR A 158 -10.23 -3.99 -5.73
N LYS A 159 -9.21 -4.80 -6.02
CA LYS A 159 -8.29 -4.51 -7.12
C LYS A 159 -9.06 -4.38 -8.43
N THR A 160 -8.55 -3.55 -9.33
CA THR A 160 -9.12 -3.34 -10.66
C THR A 160 -8.03 -3.19 -11.71
N ASN A 161 -8.39 -3.32 -12.98
CA ASN A 161 -7.53 -2.99 -14.11
C ASN A 161 -7.89 -1.62 -14.72
N HIS A 162 -8.66 -0.81 -13.99
CA HIS A 162 -9.03 0.52 -14.45
C HIS A 162 -7.78 1.38 -14.64
N VAL A 163 -7.68 2.04 -15.80
CA VAL A 163 -6.54 2.90 -16.13
C VAL A 163 -6.79 4.28 -15.53
N GLU A 164 -5.77 4.83 -14.89
CA GLU A 164 -5.86 6.16 -14.30
C GLU A 164 -6.21 7.19 -15.38
N PRO A 165 -7.26 8.00 -15.20
CA PRO A 165 -7.64 9.04 -16.14
C PRO A 165 -6.49 10.01 -16.42
N GLY A 166 -6.29 10.38 -17.69
CA GLY A 166 -5.22 11.29 -18.11
C GLY A 166 -3.86 10.65 -18.36
N THR A 167 -3.65 9.37 -18.02
CA THR A 167 -2.36 8.69 -18.27
C THR A 167 -2.25 8.06 -19.66
N ASN A 168 -3.35 7.98 -20.41
CA ASN A 168 -3.40 7.36 -21.75
C ASN A 168 -2.85 8.24 -22.89
N ALA A 169 -2.20 9.37 -22.60
CA ALA A 169 -1.80 10.34 -23.63
C ALA A 169 -0.40 10.12 -24.23
N GLN A 170 0.26 8.98 -23.99
CA GLN A 170 1.59 8.73 -24.60
C GLN A 170 1.76 7.33 -25.13
N GLY A 171 0.99 7.05 -26.20
CA GLY A 171 1.46 6.12 -27.24
C GLY A 171 2.52 6.84 -28.09
N PRO A 172 3.58 6.18 -28.61
CA PRO A 172 4.57 6.81 -29.46
C PRO A 172 3.91 7.21 -30.79
N GLY A 173 3.55 8.50 -30.94
CA GLY A 173 3.11 9.01 -32.26
C GLY A 173 1.94 9.98 -32.32
N ALA A 174 1.60 10.73 -31.30
CA ALA A 174 0.62 11.81 -31.43
C ALA A 174 1.18 13.16 -31.03
N HIS A 175 1.78 13.87 -32.00
CA HIS A 175 1.85 15.32 -31.96
C HIS A 175 0.44 15.86 -32.20
N GLY A 176 -0.25 16.27 -31.16
CA GLY A 176 -1.60 16.83 -31.24
C GLY A 176 -1.94 17.63 -30.01
N GLN A 177 -1.83 18.92 -30.13
CA GLN A 177 -2.43 20.03 -29.38
C GLN A 177 -2.87 19.76 -27.93
N ALA A 178 -2.13 20.39 -27.01
CA ALA A 178 -2.56 20.63 -25.65
C ALA A 178 -3.91 21.38 -25.66
N ASN A 179 -4.97 20.63 -25.36
CA ASN A 179 -6.25 21.24 -25.01
C ASN A 179 -6.15 21.56 -23.52
N GLN A 180 -5.94 22.84 -23.20
CA GLN A 180 -5.98 23.38 -21.84
C GLN A 180 -7.46 23.35 -21.36
N GLY A 181 -7.93 22.18 -20.97
CA GLY A 181 -9.14 22.05 -20.18
C GLY A 181 -8.83 22.42 -18.74
N LYS A 182 -9.20 23.63 -18.33
CA LYS A 182 -9.27 24.04 -16.93
C LYS A 182 -10.35 23.19 -16.22
N GLY A 183 -9.97 22.00 -15.78
CA GLY A 183 -10.75 21.18 -14.85
C GLY A 183 -10.32 21.51 -13.44
N GLY A 184 -10.87 22.57 -12.85
CA GLY A 184 -10.64 22.86 -11.44
C GLY A 184 -11.24 21.73 -10.58
N TYR A 185 -10.46 21.24 -9.62
CA TYR A 185 -10.94 20.31 -8.62
C TYR A 185 -11.98 21.00 -7.73
N HIS A 186 -13.24 20.72 -7.94
CA HIS A 186 -14.33 21.18 -7.06
C HIS A 186 -14.37 20.27 -5.83
N PHE A 187 -13.76 20.73 -4.76
CA PHE A 187 -13.94 20.10 -3.45
C PHE A 187 -15.33 20.47 -2.92
N ASN A 188 -16.19 19.47 -2.84
CA ASN A 188 -17.41 19.63 -2.06
C ASN A 188 -17.01 19.55 -0.57
N ASN A 189 -16.79 20.72 0.02
CA ASN A 189 -16.43 20.88 1.42
C ASN A 189 -17.71 20.64 2.25
N GLY A 190 -18.15 19.38 2.33
CA GLY A 190 -19.16 18.98 3.30
C GLY A 190 -18.58 19.19 4.69
N ASN A 191 -19.12 20.19 5.38
CA ASN A 191 -18.86 20.56 6.77
C ASN A 191 -18.47 19.34 7.62
N GLN A 192 -17.22 19.33 8.05
CA GLN A 192 -16.81 18.55 9.22
C GLN A 192 -16.61 19.55 10.36
N HIS A 193 -17.66 19.72 11.15
CA HIS A 193 -17.57 20.24 12.51
C HIS A 193 -17.24 19.11 13.45
#